data_cd8764a38f131ab0026f48bf48de9c7a
#
_entry.id   cd8764a38f131ab0026f48bf48de9c7a
#
_cell.length_a   1.000
_cell.length_b   1.000
_cell.length_c   1.000
_cell.angle_alpha   90.00
_cell.angle_beta   90.00
_cell.angle_gamma   90.00
#
_symmetry.space_group_name_H-M   'P 1'
#
loop_
_entity.id
_entity.type
_entity.pdbx_description
1 polymer ?
#
loop_
_entity_poly.entity_id
_entity_poly.type
_entity_poly.pdbx_seq_one_letter_code
_entity_poly.pdbx_strand_id
1 'polypeptide(L)'
;GFKAGSYVRIVFEKVPMEFVKNFNPKFPIVMGGLLPTEIKFGIVKARLRRHRWHKKILKTNDPLVLSLGWRRFQTLPIYTTTDSRTRTRMLKYTPEHTYCNAAFYGPLCSPNTPFCGVQIVANSDTGNGFRIAATGIVEEIDVNIEIVKKLKLVGFPYKIFKNTAFIKDMFSSAMEVARFEGAQIKTVSGIRGEIKRALSKPEGHYRAAFEDKILMSDIVILRSWYPVRVKKFYNPVTSLLLKEKTEWKGLRLTGQIRAAMNLETPSNPDSAYHKIERVERHFNGLKVPKAVQKELPFKSQIHQMKPQKKKTYMAKRAVVLGGDEKKARSFIQKVLTISKAKDSKRKEQKASQRKERLKKLAKMEEEKSQRDKEKKKEYFAQNGKRTTMGGDDESRPRKMRR
;
A
#
# COMPACT_ATOMS: atom_id res chain seq x y z
N GLY A 1 49.71 11.00 12.10
CA GLY A 1 48.35 10.89 11.58
C GLY A 1 47.44 11.91 12.24
N PHE A 2 46.43 12.39 11.51
CA PHE A 2 45.46 13.36 12.05
C PHE A 2 44.64 12.68 13.16
N LYS A 3 44.41 13.41 14.23
CA LYS A 3 43.56 12.95 15.34
C LYS A 3 42.13 13.44 15.16
N ALA A 4 41.16 12.71 15.71
CA ALA A 4 39.76 13.17 15.74
C ALA A 4 39.67 14.55 16.41
N GLY A 5 38.91 15.49 15.81
CA GLY A 5 38.79 16.87 16.26
C GLY A 5 39.84 17.85 15.71
N SER A 6 40.78 17.39 14.88
CA SER A 6 41.76 18.28 14.23
C SER A 6 41.13 19.03 13.06
N TYR A 7 41.40 20.33 12.95
CA TYR A 7 41.10 21.10 11.75
C TYR A 7 42.09 20.81 10.66
N VAL A 8 41.58 20.40 9.50
CA VAL A 8 42.43 20.06 8.35
C VAL A 8 41.96 20.85 7.12
N ARG A 9 42.91 21.28 6.30
CA ARG A 9 42.64 21.86 4.98
C ARG A 9 42.75 20.77 3.93
N ILE A 10 41.65 20.56 3.18
CA ILE A 10 41.60 19.55 2.12
C ILE A 10 41.54 20.25 0.79
N VAL A 11 42.43 19.92 -0.12
CA VAL A 11 42.48 20.45 -1.48
C VAL A 11 42.00 19.38 -2.42
N PHE A 12 40.97 19.70 -3.21
CA PHE A 12 40.41 18.81 -4.22
C PHE A 12 40.99 19.20 -5.59
N GLU A 13 41.65 18.28 -6.22
CA GLU A 13 42.13 18.42 -7.58
C GLU A 13 41.16 17.87 -8.60
N LYS A 14 41.16 18.38 -9.83
CA LYS A 14 40.35 17.92 -10.96
C LYS A 14 38.84 17.95 -10.69
N VAL A 15 38.37 18.93 -9.94
CA VAL A 15 36.94 19.13 -9.67
C VAL A 15 36.25 19.66 -10.93
N PRO A 16 35.10 19.09 -11.34
CA PRO A 16 34.33 19.60 -12.46
C PRO A 16 33.91 21.06 -12.26
N MET A 17 34.00 21.89 -13.32
CA MET A 17 33.63 23.29 -13.25
C MET A 17 32.19 23.54 -12.79
N GLU A 18 31.28 22.61 -13.13
CA GLU A 18 29.88 22.64 -12.71
C GLU A 18 29.72 22.56 -11.20
N PHE A 19 30.56 21.77 -10.52
CA PHE A 19 30.56 21.68 -9.07
C PHE A 19 30.90 23.03 -8.42
N VAL A 20 31.91 23.70 -8.94
CA VAL A 20 32.34 25.01 -8.42
C VAL A 20 31.24 26.05 -8.64
N LYS A 21 30.63 26.08 -9.83
CA LYS A 21 29.54 27.03 -10.17
C LYS A 21 28.31 26.85 -9.32
N ASN A 22 27.95 25.60 -9.01
CA ASN A 22 26.71 25.24 -8.28
C ASN A 22 26.97 25.08 -6.77
N PHE A 23 28.19 25.31 -6.30
CA PHE A 23 28.49 25.17 -4.87
C PHE A 23 27.78 26.23 -4.04
N ASN A 24 27.07 25.76 -3.01
CA ASN A 24 26.41 26.62 -2.05
C ASN A 24 27.04 26.42 -0.66
N PRO A 25 27.69 27.43 -0.08
CA PRO A 25 28.36 27.30 1.21
C PRO A 25 27.43 27.01 2.40
N LYS A 26 26.12 27.19 2.24
CA LYS A 26 25.14 26.82 3.26
C LYS A 26 24.92 25.29 3.42
N PHE A 27 25.41 24.51 2.46
CA PHE A 27 25.32 23.06 2.53
C PHE A 27 26.71 22.48 2.78
N PRO A 28 26.94 21.84 3.94
CA PRO A 28 28.23 21.27 4.27
C PRO A 28 28.55 20.10 3.34
N ILE A 29 29.79 20.02 2.92
CA ILE A 29 30.36 18.87 2.21
C ILE A 29 30.86 17.90 3.26
N VAL A 30 30.34 16.68 3.24
CA VAL A 30 30.77 15.60 4.12
C VAL A 30 31.64 14.65 3.32
N MET A 31 32.86 14.45 3.80
CA MET A 31 33.78 13.45 3.25
C MET A 31 33.87 12.25 4.16
N GLY A 32 33.94 11.07 3.58
CA GLY A 32 34.13 9.82 4.29
C GLY A 32 35.01 8.86 3.49
N GLY A 33 35.77 8.03 4.19
CA GLY A 33 36.46 6.90 3.58
C GLY A 33 35.48 5.78 3.27
N LEU A 34 35.69 5.07 2.18
CA LEU A 34 34.95 3.87 1.84
C LEU A 34 35.66 2.62 2.39
N LEU A 35 34.90 1.76 3.02
CA LEU A 35 35.36 0.41 3.32
C LEU A 35 35.47 -0.40 2.00
N PRO A 36 36.38 -1.37 1.91
CA PRO A 36 36.50 -2.21 0.71
C PRO A 36 35.19 -2.90 0.30
N THR A 37 34.32 -3.19 1.25
CA THR A 37 33.00 -3.76 1.03
C THR A 37 32.02 -2.74 0.43
N GLU A 38 32.13 -1.48 0.79
CA GLU A 38 31.21 -0.40 0.33
C GLU A 38 31.46 0.02 -1.11
N ILE A 39 32.61 -0.33 -1.70
CA ILE A 39 32.89 -0.12 -3.14
C ILE A 39 32.06 -1.07 -3.99
N LYS A 40 31.72 -2.26 -3.45
CA LYS A 40 30.98 -3.29 -4.16
C LYS A 40 29.47 -3.03 -4.09
N PHE A 41 28.78 -3.48 -5.12
CA PHE A 41 27.32 -3.47 -5.19
C PHE A 41 26.80 -4.90 -5.12
N GLY A 42 25.72 -5.09 -4.38
CA GLY A 42 25.12 -6.40 -4.20
C GLY A 42 23.67 -6.31 -3.74
N ILE A 43 23.12 -7.44 -3.35
CA ILE A 43 21.79 -7.51 -2.76
C ILE A 43 21.91 -7.29 -1.25
N VAL A 44 21.21 -6.28 -0.78
CA VAL A 44 21.13 -5.92 0.64
C VAL A 44 19.81 -6.41 1.19
N LYS A 45 19.87 -7.19 2.28
CA LYS A 45 18.70 -7.57 3.06
C LYS A 45 18.59 -6.62 4.25
N ALA A 46 17.45 -6.06 4.42
CA ALA A 46 17.19 -5.08 5.47
C ALA A 46 15.85 -5.35 6.14
N ARG A 47 15.74 -4.97 7.39
CA ARG A 47 14.51 -4.92 8.14
C ARG A 47 13.92 -3.53 8.03
N LEU A 48 12.69 -3.42 7.52
CA LEU A 48 12.07 -2.15 7.19
C LEU A 48 10.68 -2.04 7.81
N ARG A 49 10.34 -0.84 8.22
CA ARG A 49 9.00 -0.47 8.66
C ARG A 49 8.54 0.77 7.94
N ARG A 50 7.27 0.79 7.53
CA ARG A 50 6.63 2.00 7.03
C ARG A 50 6.65 3.10 8.11
N HIS A 51 7.04 4.31 7.72
CA HIS A 51 7.06 5.42 8.66
C HIS A 51 5.62 5.89 8.98
N ARG A 52 5.36 6.24 10.24
CA ARG A 52 4.02 6.65 10.72
C ARG A 52 3.43 7.86 9.98
N TRP A 53 4.28 8.74 9.47
CA TRP A 53 3.84 9.91 8.70
C TRP A 53 3.44 9.56 7.26
N HIS A 54 3.84 8.41 6.77
CA HIS A 54 3.51 7.99 5.42
C HIS A 54 2.17 7.24 5.40
N LYS A 55 1.12 7.91 4.92
CA LYS A 55 -0.25 7.35 4.89
C LYS A 55 -0.41 6.19 3.89
N LYS A 56 0.37 6.20 2.79
CA LYS A 56 0.27 5.16 1.77
C LYS A 56 1.10 3.93 2.14
N ILE A 57 0.60 2.76 1.76
CA ILE A 57 1.34 1.50 1.89
C ILE A 57 2.36 1.43 0.76
N LEU A 58 3.58 0.99 1.05
CA LEU A 58 4.63 0.81 0.04
C LEU A 58 4.39 -0.48 -0.73
N LYS A 59 4.54 -0.42 -2.05
CA LYS A 59 4.36 -1.55 -2.95
C LYS A 59 5.71 -2.08 -3.41
N THR A 60 5.82 -3.39 -3.54
CA THR A 60 7.02 -4.06 -4.07
C THR A 60 7.28 -3.65 -5.53
N ASN A 61 8.53 -3.47 -5.87
CA ASN A 61 9.03 -2.96 -7.15
C ASN A 61 8.62 -1.52 -7.50
N ASP A 62 8.07 -0.76 -6.54
CA ASP A 62 7.91 0.67 -6.72
C ASP A 62 9.24 1.38 -6.39
N PRO A 63 9.62 2.41 -7.15
CA PRO A 63 10.86 3.12 -6.91
C PRO A 63 10.83 3.85 -5.56
N LEU A 64 11.85 3.62 -4.77
CA LEU A 64 12.04 4.24 -3.47
C LEU A 64 13.47 4.82 -3.41
N VAL A 65 13.60 6.04 -2.94
CA VAL A 65 14.89 6.64 -2.67
C VAL A 65 15.33 6.23 -1.27
N LEU A 66 16.50 5.64 -1.16
CA LEU A 66 17.11 5.28 0.10
C LEU A 66 18.23 6.24 0.45
N SER A 67 18.25 6.71 1.70
CA SER A 67 19.36 7.41 2.31
C SER A 67 20.05 6.45 3.26
N LEU A 68 21.16 5.88 2.80
CA LEU A 68 21.95 4.87 3.51
C LEU A 68 23.34 5.43 3.78
N GLY A 69 23.62 5.70 5.04
CA GLY A 69 24.84 6.43 5.41
C GLY A 69 24.89 7.79 4.70
N TRP A 70 25.98 8.06 3.99
CA TRP A 70 26.18 9.28 3.21
C TRP A 70 25.58 9.20 1.79
N ARG A 71 25.20 8.00 1.32
CA ARG A 71 24.68 7.77 -0.03
C ARG A 71 23.17 7.93 -0.08
N ARG A 72 22.72 8.54 -1.16
CA ARG A 72 21.29 8.62 -1.54
C ARG A 72 21.14 8.07 -2.94
N PHE A 73 20.29 7.09 -3.09
CA PHE A 73 20.06 6.43 -4.36
C PHE A 73 18.63 5.91 -4.46
N GLN A 74 18.14 5.80 -5.66
CA GLN A 74 16.86 5.19 -5.95
C GLN A 74 17.06 3.72 -6.32
N THR A 75 16.24 2.87 -5.75
CA THR A 75 16.22 1.43 -5.99
C THR A 75 14.78 0.89 -6.03
N LEU A 76 14.63 -0.37 -6.39
CA LEU A 76 13.37 -1.08 -6.48
C LEU A 76 13.31 -2.18 -5.41
N PRO A 77 12.87 -1.88 -4.18
CA PRO A 77 12.84 -2.85 -3.10
C PRO A 77 11.76 -3.91 -3.31
N ILE A 78 12.06 -5.13 -2.91
CA ILE A 78 11.12 -6.23 -2.78
C ILE A 78 10.88 -6.46 -1.30
N TYR A 79 9.64 -6.29 -0.86
CA TYR A 79 9.27 -6.56 0.52
C TYR A 79 8.97 -8.04 0.70
N THR A 80 9.46 -8.60 1.78
CA THR A 80 9.37 -10.03 2.05
C THR A 80 9.00 -10.30 3.50
N THR A 81 8.48 -11.48 3.73
CA THR A 81 8.29 -12.05 5.06
C THR A 81 8.86 -13.46 5.07
N THR A 82 9.52 -13.81 6.16
CA THR A 82 10.02 -15.17 6.36
C THR A 82 8.89 -16.02 6.93
N ASP A 83 8.58 -17.11 6.26
CA ASP A 83 7.62 -18.10 6.74
C ASP A 83 8.33 -19.06 7.72
N SER A 84 7.58 -19.70 8.61
CA SER A 84 8.07 -20.65 9.62
C SER A 84 8.93 -21.80 9.06
N ARG A 85 8.86 -22.02 7.75
CA ARG A 85 9.63 -23.02 6.99
C ARG A 85 10.81 -22.44 6.22
N THR A 86 11.43 -21.37 6.68
CA THR A 86 12.63 -20.73 6.07
C THR A 86 12.44 -20.15 4.66
N ARG A 87 11.23 -20.14 4.13
CA ARG A 87 10.96 -19.55 2.82
C ARG A 87 10.77 -18.04 2.92
N THR A 88 11.49 -17.30 2.10
CA THR A 88 11.32 -15.85 2.00
C THR A 88 10.22 -15.55 0.97
N ARG A 89 9.03 -15.23 1.46
CA ARG A 89 7.86 -14.95 0.62
C ARG A 89 7.75 -13.46 0.29
N MET A 90 7.58 -13.15 -0.99
CA MET A 90 7.30 -11.79 -1.45
C MET A 90 5.95 -11.28 -0.95
N LEU A 91 5.95 -10.07 -0.43
CA LEU A 91 4.77 -9.29 -0.12
C LEU A 91 4.49 -8.31 -1.26
N LYS A 92 3.22 -8.14 -1.64
CA LYS A 92 2.82 -7.12 -2.61
C LYS A 92 2.94 -5.72 -2.02
N TYR A 93 2.64 -5.59 -0.73
CA TYR A 93 2.66 -4.34 0.04
C TYR A 93 3.34 -4.55 1.39
N THR A 94 3.90 -3.47 1.95
CA THR A 94 4.38 -3.48 3.32
C THR A 94 3.22 -3.65 4.31
N PRO A 95 3.42 -4.37 5.43
CA PRO A 95 2.44 -4.39 6.51
C PRO A 95 2.29 -3.00 7.13
N GLU A 96 1.13 -2.73 7.69
CA GLU A 96 0.79 -1.40 8.18
C GLU A 96 1.51 -1.05 9.49
N HIS A 97 1.55 -1.96 10.44
CA HIS A 97 2.02 -1.69 11.79
C HIS A 97 3.27 -2.46 12.21
N THR A 98 3.68 -3.44 11.42
CA THR A 98 4.81 -4.32 11.74
C THR A 98 6.01 -4.09 10.84
N TYR A 99 7.15 -4.63 11.23
CA TYR A 99 8.32 -4.73 10.37
C TYR A 99 8.12 -5.80 9.30
N CYS A 100 8.76 -5.60 8.18
CA CYS A 100 8.94 -6.62 7.15
C CYS A 100 10.40 -6.61 6.70
N ASN A 101 10.84 -7.68 6.06
CA ASN A 101 12.14 -7.69 5.43
C ASN A 101 12.03 -7.02 4.05
N ALA A 102 13.08 -6.40 3.61
CA ALA A 102 13.21 -5.80 2.29
C ALA A 102 14.52 -6.26 1.65
N ALA A 103 14.47 -6.63 0.39
CA ALA A 103 15.66 -6.92 -0.40
C ALA A 103 15.76 -5.90 -1.54
N PHE A 104 16.90 -5.28 -1.69
CA PHE A 104 17.15 -4.30 -2.74
C PHE A 104 18.59 -4.38 -3.22
N TYR A 105 18.82 -3.91 -4.44
CA TYR A 105 20.16 -3.78 -5.00
C TYR A 105 20.75 -2.41 -4.63
N GLY A 106 21.95 -2.42 -4.09
CA GLY A 106 22.63 -1.19 -3.67
C GLY A 106 24.06 -1.43 -3.23
N PRO A 107 24.73 -0.38 -2.74
CA PRO A 107 26.08 -0.49 -2.18
C PRO A 107 26.06 -1.36 -0.92
N LEU A 108 27.07 -2.20 -0.78
CA LEU A 108 27.25 -3.02 0.41
C LEU A 108 27.75 -2.12 1.54
N CYS A 109 27.06 -2.14 2.66
CA CYS A 109 27.42 -1.37 3.86
C CYS A 109 27.48 -2.31 5.07
N SER A 110 28.04 -1.83 6.16
CA SER A 110 28.11 -2.62 7.38
C SER A 110 26.73 -3.05 7.88
N PRO A 111 26.56 -4.27 8.38
CA PRO A 111 25.34 -4.69 9.06
C PRO A 111 24.97 -3.72 10.18
N ASN A 112 23.70 -3.66 10.52
CA ASN A 112 23.12 -2.74 11.51
C ASN A 112 23.18 -1.25 11.12
N THR A 113 23.56 -0.90 9.89
CA THR A 113 23.47 0.49 9.41
C THR A 113 22.02 0.92 9.25
N PRO A 114 21.58 1.97 9.94
CA PRO A 114 20.22 2.48 9.78
C PRO A 114 20.09 3.24 8.45
N PHE A 115 18.90 3.19 7.86
CA PHE A 115 18.57 3.92 6.66
C PHE A 115 17.16 4.49 6.66
N CYS A 116 16.95 5.50 5.85
CA CYS A 116 15.66 6.13 5.64
C CYS A 116 15.24 5.96 4.19
N GLY A 117 14.02 5.48 3.98
CA GLY A 117 13.37 5.45 2.67
C GLY A 117 12.55 6.72 2.46
N VAL A 118 12.74 7.37 1.33
CA VAL A 118 12.12 8.64 0.98
C VAL A 118 11.34 8.49 -0.32
N GLN A 119 10.12 8.97 -0.35
CA GLN A 119 9.33 9.02 -1.58
C GLN A 119 9.34 10.44 -2.15
N ILE A 120 9.54 10.54 -3.47
CA ILE A 120 9.45 11.81 -4.19
C ILE A 120 7.98 12.18 -4.34
N VAL A 121 7.62 13.39 -3.96
CA VAL A 121 6.28 13.95 -4.14
C VAL A 121 6.30 14.83 -5.38
N ALA A 122 5.61 14.40 -6.42
CA ALA A 122 5.66 15.04 -7.74
C ALA A 122 5.00 16.44 -7.81
N ASN A 123 4.15 16.80 -6.86
CA ASN A 123 3.27 17.98 -6.95
C ASN A 123 3.38 18.86 -5.69
N SER A 124 4.55 19.32 -5.37
CA SER A 124 4.68 20.30 -4.29
C SER A 124 5.25 21.58 -4.88
N ASP A 125 4.41 22.56 -5.10
CA ASP A 125 4.78 23.95 -5.44
C ASP A 125 5.69 24.60 -4.39
N THR A 126 5.91 23.90 -3.29
CA THR A 126 6.70 24.31 -2.12
C THR A 126 8.06 23.59 -2.04
N GLY A 127 8.78 23.39 -3.11
CA GLY A 127 10.22 23.09 -3.15
C GLY A 127 10.76 21.85 -2.40
N ASN A 128 10.04 21.20 -1.52
CA ASN A 128 10.47 20.03 -0.73
C ASN A 128 9.81 18.75 -1.23
N GLY A 129 10.27 18.25 -2.37
CA GLY A 129 9.73 17.10 -3.06
C GLY A 129 9.91 15.73 -2.36
N PHE A 130 10.47 15.66 -1.15
CA PHE A 130 10.78 14.39 -0.47
C PHE A 130 10.01 14.25 0.84
N ARG A 131 9.38 13.08 1.02
CA ARG A 131 8.74 12.68 2.29
C ARG A 131 9.29 11.37 2.79
N ILE A 132 9.52 11.28 4.09
CA ILE A 132 9.92 10.02 4.73
C ILE A 132 8.80 9.00 4.54
N ALA A 133 9.15 7.88 3.92
CA ALA A 133 8.22 6.80 3.63
C ALA A 133 8.45 5.57 4.51
N ALA A 134 9.72 5.28 4.82
CA ALA A 134 10.10 4.12 5.60
C ALA A 134 11.37 4.37 6.40
N THR A 135 11.55 3.59 7.44
CA THR A 135 12.80 3.51 8.20
C THR A 135 13.20 2.05 8.33
N GLY A 136 14.47 1.78 8.32
CA GLY A 136 14.96 0.41 8.38
C GLY A 136 16.41 0.31 8.82
N ILE A 137 16.85 -0.92 8.99
CA ILE A 137 18.22 -1.28 9.38
C ILE A 137 18.67 -2.40 8.46
N VAL A 138 19.90 -2.31 7.98
CA VAL A 138 20.54 -3.37 7.18
C VAL A 138 20.82 -4.57 8.09
N GLU A 139 20.38 -5.76 7.68
CA GLU A 139 20.62 -7.01 8.41
C GLU A 139 21.81 -7.75 7.82
N GLU A 140 21.75 -8.04 6.54
CA GLU A 140 22.72 -8.88 5.85
C GLU A 140 23.06 -8.26 4.48
N ILE A 141 24.28 -8.50 4.04
CA ILE A 141 24.79 -7.98 2.77
C ILE A 141 25.30 -9.12 1.88
N ASP A 142 25.22 -8.91 0.59
CA ASP A 142 25.64 -9.85 -0.47
C ASP A 142 25.01 -11.25 -0.34
N VAL A 143 23.75 -11.28 0.01
CA VAL A 143 23.02 -12.52 0.26
C VAL A 143 22.36 -13.01 -1.01
N ASN A 144 22.54 -14.29 -1.32
CA ASN A 144 21.76 -14.96 -2.35
C ASN A 144 20.37 -15.31 -1.80
N ILE A 145 19.47 -14.32 -1.80
CA ILE A 145 18.13 -14.48 -1.24
C ILE A 145 17.20 -15.10 -2.29
N GLU A 146 16.74 -16.31 -2.01
CA GLU A 146 15.66 -16.91 -2.80
C GLU A 146 14.30 -16.36 -2.37
N ILE A 147 13.81 -15.39 -3.11
CA ILE A 147 12.48 -14.83 -2.88
C ILE A 147 11.48 -15.60 -3.73
N VAL A 148 10.41 -16.07 -3.10
CA VAL A 148 9.33 -16.77 -3.80
C VAL A 148 8.02 -16.02 -3.71
N LYS A 149 7.30 -16.01 -4.83
CA LYS A 149 5.94 -15.46 -4.93
C LYS A 149 4.95 -16.61 -5.04
N LYS A 150 3.88 -16.54 -4.26
CA LYS A 150 2.78 -17.48 -4.41
C LYS A 150 2.00 -17.14 -5.68
N LEU A 151 1.98 -18.07 -6.61
CA LEU A 151 1.22 -17.99 -7.84
C LEU A 151 -0.10 -18.75 -7.66
N LYS A 152 -1.20 -18.13 -8.04
CA LYS A 152 -2.51 -18.75 -8.14
C LYS A 152 -3.03 -18.47 -9.55
N LEU A 153 -3.09 -19.51 -10.36
CA LEU A 153 -3.68 -19.45 -11.69
C LEU A 153 -5.03 -20.16 -11.66
N VAL A 154 -5.94 -19.70 -12.50
CA VAL A 154 -7.31 -20.19 -12.58
C VAL A 154 -7.59 -20.55 -14.04
N GLY A 155 -8.17 -21.71 -14.25
CA GLY A 155 -8.58 -22.17 -15.57
C GLY A 155 -9.94 -22.86 -15.54
N PHE A 156 -10.52 -23.05 -16.69
CA PHE A 156 -11.86 -23.60 -16.86
C PHE A 156 -11.82 -24.85 -17.74
N PRO A 157 -12.47 -25.96 -17.33
CA PRO A 157 -12.60 -27.12 -18.19
C PRO A 157 -13.55 -26.80 -19.35
N TYR A 158 -13.20 -27.22 -20.55
CA TYR A 158 -14.05 -27.06 -21.72
C TYR A 158 -14.38 -28.39 -22.41
N LYS A 159 -13.62 -29.43 -22.13
CA LYS A 159 -13.89 -30.79 -22.60
C LYS A 159 -13.45 -31.81 -21.56
N ILE A 160 -14.31 -32.76 -21.23
CA ILE A 160 -14.08 -33.73 -20.17
C ILE A 160 -14.26 -35.14 -20.70
N PHE A 161 -13.30 -36.01 -20.38
CA PHE A 161 -13.33 -37.45 -20.68
C PHE A 161 -13.02 -38.22 -19.39
N LYS A 162 -14.01 -38.93 -18.86
CA LYS A 162 -13.81 -39.65 -17.57
C LYS A 162 -13.02 -38.80 -16.56
N ASN A 163 -11.81 -39.23 -16.26
CA ASN A 163 -10.92 -38.56 -15.29
C ASN A 163 -9.93 -37.58 -15.94
N THR A 164 -10.00 -37.37 -17.26
CA THR A 164 -9.17 -36.39 -17.95
C THR A 164 -9.99 -35.24 -18.47
N ALA A 165 -9.45 -34.03 -18.36
CA ALA A 165 -10.08 -32.84 -18.88
C ALA A 165 -9.09 -31.94 -19.61
N PHE A 166 -9.64 -31.18 -20.54
CA PHE A 166 -8.91 -30.12 -21.23
C PHE A 166 -9.31 -28.79 -20.61
N ILE A 167 -8.29 -28.00 -20.27
CA ILE A 167 -8.46 -26.76 -19.50
C ILE A 167 -7.98 -25.59 -20.33
N LYS A 168 -8.73 -24.51 -20.32
CA LYS A 168 -8.47 -23.25 -21.00
C LYS A 168 -8.31 -22.10 -20.01
N ASP A 169 -7.84 -20.94 -20.52
CA ASP A 169 -7.75 -19.66 -19.82
C ASP A 169 -6.81 -19.63 -18.59
N MET A 170 -5.95 -20.64 -18.41
CA MET A 170 -4.95 -20.68 -17.35
C MET A 170 -3.59 -20.14 -17.78
N PHE A 171 -3.18 -20.48 -19.00
CA PHE A 171 -1.89 -20.12 -19.58
C PHE A 171 -2.08 -19.42 -20.92
N SER A 172 -1.10 -18.60 -21.30
CA SER A 172 -1.13 -17.87 -22.57
C SER A 172 -0.45 -18.61 -23.72
N SER A 173 0.46 -19.53 -23.42
CA SER A 173 1.23 -20.25 -24.43
C SER A 173 1.54 -21.70 -24.04
N ALA A 174 1.86 -22.54 -25.03
CA ALA A 174 2.30 -23.91 -24.80
C ALA A 174 3.61 -23.99 -23.98
N MET A 175 4.50 -23.01 -24.14
CA MET A 175 5.76 -22.93 -23.39
C MET A 175 5.53 -22.68 -21.89
N GLU A 176 4.48 -21.93 -21.53
CA GLU A 176 4.10 -21.75 -20.12
C GLU A 176 3.57 -23.04 -19.53
N VAL A 177 2.73 -23.78 -20.28
CA VAL A 177 2.22 -25.08 -19.83
C VAL A 177 3.37 -26.05 -19.57
N ALA A 178 4.35 -26.14 -20.49
CA ALA A 178 5.49 -27.04 -20.34
C ALA A 178 6.29 -26.80 -19.05
N ARG A 179 6.36 -25.56 -18.57
CA ARG A 179 7.01 -25.25 -17.28
C ARG A 179 6.28 -25.80 -16.05
N PHE A 180 5.01 -26.11 -16.21
CA PHE A 180 4.15 -26.60 -15.14
C PHE A 180 3.67 -28.05 -15.37
N GLU A 181 4.24 -28.77 -16.33
CA GLU A 181 3.98 -30.20 -16.49
C GLU A 181 4.33 -30.94 -15.19
N GLY A 182 3.48 -31.85 -14.77
CA GLY A 182 3.59 -32.53 -13.49
C GLY A 182 3.12 -31.73 -12.27
N ALA A 183 2.75 -30.46 -12.43
CA ALA A 183 2.28 -29.65 -11.32
C ALA A 183 0.87 -30.06 -10.86
N GLN A 184 0.68 -30.10 -9.55
CA GLN A 184 -0.60 -30.44 -8.95
C GLN A 184 -1.59 -29.28 -9.08
N ILE A 185 -2.78 -29.61 -9.53
CA ILE A 185 -3.94 -28.73 -9.64
C ILE A 185 -5.05 -29.22 -8.73
N LYS A 186 -5.95 -28.30 -8.40
CA LYS A 186 -7.10 -28.62 -7.56
C LYS A 186 -8.33 -27.88 -8.07
N THR A 187 -9.45 -28.58 -8.17
CA THR A 187 -10.74 -27.93 -8.48
C THR A 187 -11.31 -27.23 -7.26
N VAL A 188 -12.24 -26.32 -7.48
CA VAL A 188 -12.99 -25.68 -6.38
C VAL A 188 -13.83 -26.72 -5.64
N SER A 189 -14.31 -27.77 -6.33
CA SER A 189 -15.01 -28.91 -5.72
C SER A 189 -14.13 -29.80 -4.84
N GLY A 190 -12.79 -29.64 -4.89
CA GLY A 190 -11.86 -30.37 -4.02
C GLY A 190 -11.10 -31.48 -4.70
N ILE A 191 -11.46 -31.83 -5.92
CA ILE A 191 -10.84 -32.88 -6.70
C ILE A 191 -9.42 -32.46 -7.07
N ARG A 192 -8.45 -33.32 -6.84
CA ARG A 192 -7.04 -33.10 -7.19
C ARG A 192 -6.77 -33.62 -8.58
N GLY A 193 -5.77 -33.06 -9.21
CA GLY A 193 -5.30 -33.48 -10.52
C GLY A 193 -3.90 -32.99 -10.81
N GLU A 194 -3.41 -33.34 -11.98
CA GLU A 194 -2.07 -33.04 -12.43
C GLU A 194 -2.09 -32.56 -13.88
N ILE A 195 -1.25 -31.60 -14.21
CA ILE A 195 -1.03 -31.13 -15.59
C ILE A 195 -0.20 -32.18 -16.32
N LYS A 196 -0.73 -32.72 -17.41
CA LYS A 196 -0.03 -33.78 -18.17
C LYS A 196 0.72 -33.25 -19.40
N ARG A 197 0.06 -32.52 -20.29
CA ARG A 197 0.66 -32.07 -21.53
C ARG A 197 -0.04 -30.85 -22.11
N ALA A 198 0.76 -29.97 -22.71
CA ALA A 198 0.26 -28.86 -23.50
C ALA A 198 -0.42 -29.38 -24.79
N LEU A 199 -1.43 -28.69 -25.27
CA LEU A 199 -2.04 -28.86 -26.56
C LEU A 199 -1.33 -27.97 -27.59
N SER A 200 -1.15 -28.50 -28.80
CA SER A 200 -0.58 -27.73 -29.91
C SER A 200 -1.53 -26.63 -30.40
N LYS A 201 -2.83 -26.92 -30.41
CA LYS A 201 -3.91 -26.00 -30.78
C LYS A 201 -5.17 -26.32 -29.95
N PRO A 202 -5.87 -25.29 -29.39
CA PRO A 202 -5.49 -23.86 -29.30
C PRO A 202 -4.36 -23.63 -28.31
N GLU A 203 -3.60 -22.54 -28.49
CA GLU A 203 -2.47 -22.19 -27.62
C GLU A 203 -2.90 -21.95 -26.17
N GLY A 204 -2.03 -22.32 -25.23
CA GLY A 204 -2.29 -22.16 -23.80
C GLY A 204 -3.26 -23.17 -23.19
N HIS A 205 -3.85 -24.04 -24.02
CA HIS A 205 -4.71 -25.13 -23.53
C HIS A 205 -3.86 -26.35 -23.17
N TYR A 206 -4.34 -27.11 -22.20
CA TYR A 206 -3.62 -28.30 -21.75
C TYR A 206 -4.55 -29.43 -21.32
N ARG A 207 -4.00 -30.63 -21.33
CA ARG A 207 -4.64 -31.84 -20.80
C ARG A 207 -4.24 -32.05 -19.36
N ALA A 208 -5.22 -32.23 -18.49
CA ALA A 208 -5.02 -32.57 -17.09
C ALA A 208 -5.69 -33.92 -16.78
N ALA A 209 -5.09 -34.67 -15.87
CA ALA A 209 -5.68 -35.87 -15.29
C ALA A 209 -6.13 -35.55 -13.86
N PHE A 210 -7.30 -36.06 -13.45
CA PHE A 210 -7.88 -35.85 -12.13
C PHE A 210 -8.13 -37.19 -11.44
N GLU A 211 -8.17 -37.14 -10.10
CA GLU A 211 -8.50 -38.31 -9.27
C GLU A 211 -9.94 -38.80 -9.51
N ASP A 212 -10.85 -37.85 -9.81
CA ASP A 212 -12.26 -38.14 -10.03
C ASP A 212 -12.82 -37.26 -11.16
N LYS A 213 -14.02 -37.60 -11.63
CA LYS A 213 -14.71 -36.87 -12.69
C LYS A 213 -15.06 -35.44 -12.24
N ILE A 214 -14.62 -34.47 -13.00
CA ILE A 214 -14.92 -33.05 -12.78
C ILE A 214 -16.16 -32.62 -13.60
N LEU A 215 -16.74 -31.51 -13.21
CA LEU A 215 -17.87 -30.89 -13.91
C LEU A 215 -17.39 -29.72 -14.78
N MET A 216 -18.11 -29.43 -15.86
CA MET A 216 -17.84 -28.27 -16.72
C MET A 216 -17.97 -26.92 -15.97
N SER A 217 -18.73 -26.90 -14.90
CA SER A 217 -18.89 -25.72 -14.03
C SER A 217 -17.79 -25.57 -12.97
N ASP A 218 -16.90 -26.56 -12.85
CA ASP A 218 -15.80 -26.50 -11.90
C ASP A 218 -14.73 -25.49 -12.38
N ILE A 219 -14.04 -24.93 -11.41
CA ILE A 219 -12.91 -24.02 -11.63
C ILE A 219 -11.64 -24.74 -11.19
N VAL A 220 -10.68 -24.83 -12.08
CA VAL A 220 -9.39 -25.47 -11.80
C VAL A 220 -8.39 -24.42 -11.31
N ILE A 221 -7.70 -24.72 -10.23
CA ILE A 221 -6.77 -23.81 -9.57
C ILE A 221 -5.39 -24.48 -9.52
N LEU A 222 -4.38 -23.80 -10.07
CA LEU A 222 -2.99 -24.10 -9.85
C LEU A 222 -2.44 -23.19 -8.75
N ARG A 223 -1.77 -23.77 -7.77
CA ARG A 223 -1.02 -23.04 -6.74
C ARG A 223 0.43 -23.48 -6.78
N SER A 224 1.32 -22.57 -7.11
CA SER A 224 2.74 -22.82 -7.19
C SER A 224 3.53 -21.70 -6.55
N TRP A 225 4.82 -21.92 -6.37
CA TRP A 225 5.78 -20.91 -5.94
C TRP A 225 6.61 -20.50 -7.16
N TYR A 226 6.74 -19.20 -7.35
CA TYR A 226 7.50 -18.63 -8.45
C TYR A 226 8.69 -17.84 -7.89
N PRO A 227 9.93 -18.13 -8.31
CA PRO A 227 11.10 -17.40 -7.87
C PRO A 227 11.08 -15.97 -8.42
N VAL A 228 11.36 -15.01 -7.57
CA VAL A 228 11.44 -13.60 -7.91
C VAL A 228 12.86 -13.11 -7.67
N ARG A 229 13.47 -12.52 -8.68
CA ARG A 229 14.81 -11.95 -8.58
C ARG A 229 14.74 -10.46 -8.27
N VAL A 230 15.66 -10.00 -7.42
CA VAL A 230 15.84 -8.57 -7.15
C VAL A 230 16.37 -7.90 -8.40
N LYS A 231 15.75 -6.80 -8.80
CA LYS A 231 16.16 -6.04 -9.97
C LYS A 231 17.43 -5.26 -9.66
N LYS A 232 18.45 -5.39 -10.49
CA LYS A 232 19.71 -4.63 -10.39
C LYS A 232 19.47 -3.20 -10.89
N PHE A 233 18.83 -2.39 -10.08
CA PHE A 233 18.56 -0.99 -10.38
C PHE A 233 19.16 -0.10 -9.29
N TYR A 234 20.03 0.79 -9.68
CA TYR A 234 20.69 1.78 -8.83
C TYR A 234 20.78 3.10 -9.59
N ASN A 235 20.19 4.14 -9.03
CA ASN A 235 20.26 5.51 -9.57
C ASN A 235 20.66 6.45 -8.45
N PRO A 236 21.90 6.97 -8.45
CA PRO A 236 22.37 7.88 -7.41
C PRO A 236 21.63 9.22 -7.49
N VAL A 237 21.27 9.78 -6.34
CA VAL A 237 20.71 11.12 -6.25
C VAL A 237 21.87 12.10 -6.09
N THR A 238 22.30 12.69 -7.18
CA THR A 238 23.36 13.71 -7.20
C THR A 238 22.73 15.07 -7.41
N SER A 239 22.77 15.90 -6.37
CA SER A 239 22.27 17.28 -6.45
C SER A 239 23.40 18.33 -6.51
N LEU A 240 24.65 17.91 -6.26
CA LEU A 240 25.79 18.83 -6.19
C LEU A 240 26.22 19.37 -7.55
N LEU A 241 26.03 18.61 -8.63
CA LEU A 241 26.42 18.99 -9.99
C LEU A 241 25.27 19.65 -10.79
N LEU A 242 24.07 19.59 -10.29
CA LEU A 242 22.87 20.10 -10.96
C LEU A 242 22.64 21.57 -10.59
N LYS A 243 22.37 22.42 -11.60
CA LYS A 243 22.01 23.84 -11.40
C LYS A 243 20.78 23.97 -10.52
N GLU A 244 19.76 23.16 -10.82
CA GLU A 244 18.54 23.08 -10.05
C GLU A 244 18.39 21.69 -9.43
N LYS A 245 18.07 21.64 -8.14
CA LYS A 245 17.83 20.38 -7.43
C LYS A 245 16.62 19.61 -7.96
N THR A 246 15.77 20.28 -8.73
CA THR A 246 14.58 19.72 -9.39
C THR A 246 14.90 18.95 -10.67
N GLU A 247 16.09 19.14 -11.25
CA GLU A 247 16.51 18.48 -12.49
C GLU A 247 16.81 16.99 -12.34
N TRP A 248 16.96 16.50 -11.10
CA TRP A 248 17.19 15.08 -10.90
C TRP A 248 16.00 14.23 -11.40
N LYS A 249 16.26 13.43 -12.42
CA LYS A 249 15.26 12.55 -13.04
C LYS A 249 15.37 11.15 -12.42
N GLY A 250 14.43 10.83 -11.57
CA GLY A 250 14.26 9.47 -11.04
C GLY A 250 13.28 8.65 -11.85
N LEU A 251 13.32 7.34 -11.66
CA LEU A 251 12.32 6.43 -12.18
C LEU A 251 10.94 6.78 -11.60
N ARG A 252 9.96 6.98 -12.44
CA ARG A 252 8.57 7.27 -12.08
C ARG A 252 7.69 6.10 -12.46
N LEU A 253 6.59 5.94 -11.76
CA LEU A 253 5.55 4.98 -12.13
C LEU A 253 4.84 5.43 -13.40
N THR A 254 4.44 4.48 -14.25
CA THR A 254 3.70 4.77 -15.49
C THR A 254 2.44 5.62 -15.25
N GLY A 255 1.74 5.38 -14.14
CA GLY A 255 0.59 6.19 -13.74
C GLY A 255 0.95 7.64 -13.40
N GLN A 256 2.12 7.88 -12.80
CA GLN A 256 2.61 9.24 -12.50
C GLN A 256 3.00 9.97 -13.79
N ILE A 257 3.62 9.27 -14.73
CA ILE A 257 4.00 9.84 -16.04
C ILE A 257 2.75 10.20 -16.84
N ARG A 258 1.76 9.31 -16.88
CA ARG A 258 0.48 9.58 -17.53
C ARG A 258 -0.27 10.75 -16.92
N ALA A 259 -0.31 10.83 -15.59
CA ALA A 259 -0.90 11.95 -14.88
C ALA A 259 -0.18 13.28 -15.17
N ALA A 260 1.15 13.26 -15.25
CA ALA A 260 1.96 14.45 -15.59
C ALA A 260 1.77 14.89 -17.06
N MET A 261 1.44 13.97 -17.96
CA MET A 261 1.18 14.22 -19.37
C MET A 261 -0.32 14.41 -19.65
N ASN A 262 -1.18 14.40 -18.64
CA ASN A 262 -2.66 14.44 -18.79
C ASN A 262 -3.21 13.36 -19.75
N LEU A 263 -2.52 12.21 -19.83
CA LEU A 263 -2.93 11.09 -20.66
C LEU A 263 -3.92 10.19 -19.89
N GLU A 264 -5.03 9.89 -20.53
CA GLU A 264 -5.97 8.93 -19.98
C GLU A 264 -5.37 7.52 -19.90
N THR A 265 -5.78 6.76 -18.88
CA THR A 265 -5.40 5.34 -18.76
C THR A 265 -6.12 4.57 -19.88
N PRO A 266 -5.39 3.85 -20.76
CA PRO A 266 -6.03 3.04 -21.79
C PRO A 266 -6.93 2.01 -21.11
N SER A 267 -8.22 2.02 -21.45
CA SER A 267 -9.15 0.96 -21.07
C SER A 267 -8.97 -0.19 -22.05
N ASN A 268 -8.52 -1.34 -21.57
CA ASN A 268 -8.55 -2.55 -22.38
C ASN A 268 -9.98 -3.11 -22.36
N PRO A 269 -10.64 -3.34 -23.51
CA PRO A 269 -11.99 -3.90 -23.53
C PRO A 269 -12.08 -5.29 -22.85
N ASP A 270 -11.00 -6.06 -22.85
CA ASP A 270 -10.92 -7.37 -22.19
C ASP A 270 -10.55 -7.27 -20.70
N SER A 271 -10.29 -6.09 -20.20
CA SER A 271 -9.96 -5.87 -18.79
C SER A 271 -11.21 -5.91 -17.91
N ALA A 272 -11.12 -6.59 -16.76
CA ALA A 272 -12.16 -6.53 -15.72
C ALA A 272 -12.36 -5.11 -15.14
N TYR A 273 -11.48 -4.17 -15.42
CA TYR A 273 -11.54 -2.78 -15.01
C TYR A 273 -12.17 -1.92 -16.12
N HIS A 274 -13.45 -2.14 -16.36
CA HIS A 274 -14.23 -1.19 -17.14
C HIS A 274 -14.61 0.00 -16.26
N LYS A 275 -14.53 1.20 -16.84
CA LYS A 275 -15.08 2.40 -16.22
C LYS A 275 -16.58 2.15 -16.07
N ILE A 276 -17.03 1.88 -14.84
CA ILE A 276 -18.43 1.63 -14.59
C ILE A 276 -19.15 2.97 -14.68
N GLU A 277 -19.80 3.24 -15.80
CA GLU A 277 -20.74 4.34 -15.92
C GLU A 277 -21.98 3.97 -15.11
N ARG A 278 -22.06 4.56 -13.94
CA ARG A 278 -23.23 4.38 -13.07
C ARG A 278 -24.33 5.30 -13.59
N VAL A 279 -25.23 4.75 -14.37
CA VAL A 279 -26.51 5.40 -14.66
C VAL A 279 -27.23 5.63 -13.34
N GLU A 280 -27.68 6.85 -13.07
CA GLU A 280 -28.48 7.15 -11.90
C GLU A 280 -29.72 6.24 -11.87
N ARG A 281 -29.75 5.35 -10.91
CA ARG A 281 -30.90 4.48 -10.75
C ARG A 281 -31.98 5.24 -10.01
N HIS A 282 -33.03 5.64 -10.73
CA HIS A 282 -34.27 6.11 -10.12
C HIS A 282 -34.94 4.92 -9.42
N PHE A 283 -34.77 4.86 -8.11
CA PHE A 283 -35.53 3.90 -7.31
C PHE A 283 -36.90 4.47 -7.03
N ASN A 284 -37.95 3.90 -7.63
CA ASN A 284 -39.31 4.06 -7.12
C ASN A 284 -39.29 3.60 -5.67
N GLY A 285 -39.49 4.55 -4.77
CA GLY A 285 -39.31 4.32 -3.33
C GLY A 285 -40.31 3.29 -2.80
N LEU A 286 -39.91 2.03 -2.82
CA LEU A 286 -40.62 0.98 -2.09
C LEU A 286 -40.50 1.30 -0.61
N LYS A 287 -41.51 1.94 -0.04
CA LYS A 287 -41.61 2.19 1.39
C LYS A 287 -41.97 0.83 2.06
N VAL A 288 -40.96 0.13 2.50
CA VAL A 288 -41.19 -1.09 3.29
C VAL A 288 -41.54 -0.68 4.71
N PRO A 289 -42.77 -1.02 5.22
CA PRO A 289 -43.15 -0.73 6.61
C PRO A 289 -42.16 -1.38 7.59
N LYS A 290 -41.92 -0.71 8.72
CA LYS A 290 -40.96 -1.20 9.74
C LYS A 290 -41.32 -2.60 10.27
N ALA A 291 -42.59 -2.96 10.31
CA ALA A 291 -43.06 -4.27 10.70
C ALA A 291 -42.55 -5.36 9.73
N VAL A 292 -42.71 -5.17 8.43
CA VAL A 292 -42.25 -6.11 7.40
C VAL A 292 -40.69 -6.15 7.32
N GLN A 293 -40.03 -5.05 7.70
CA GLN A 293 -38.56 -5.06 7.83
C GLN A 293 -38.08 -5.95 8.97
N LYS A 294 -38.88 -6.19 10.01
CA LYS A 294 -38.53 -7.10 11.11
C LYS A 294 -38.62 -8.55 10.70
N GLU A 295 -39.52 -8.88 9.80
CA GLU A 295 -39.76 -10.25 9.31
C GLU A 295 -38.77 -10.69 8.23
N LEU A 296 -38.02 -9.76 7.63
CA LEU A 296 -36.97 -10.08 6.65
C LEU A 296 -35.85 -10.89 7.31
N PRO A 297 -35.52 -12.09 6.83
CA PRO A 297 -34.60 -13.03 7.50
C PRO A 297 -33.18 -12.52 7.67
N PHE A 298 -32.79 -11.40 7.01
CA PHE A 298 -31.47 -10.79 7.11
C PHE A 298 -31.34 -9.74 8.21
N LYS A 299 -32.43 -9.24 8.80
CA LYS A 299 -32.34 -8.19 9.81
C LYS A 299 -32.11 -8.72 11.22
N SER A 300 -32.61 -9.89 11.53
CA SER A 300 -32.39 -10.59 12.81
C SER A 300 -30.97 -11.19 12.93
N GLN A 301 -30.26 -11.35 11.81
CA GLN A 301 -28.92 -11.98 11.81
C GLN A 301 -27.77 -10.98 11.92
N ILE A 302 -28.01 -9.69 11.69
CA ILE A 302 -26.94 -8.65 11.70
C ILE A 302 -26.53 -8.30 13.15
N HIS A 303 -27.43 -8.44 14.13
CA HIS A 303 -27.15 -8.10 15.52
C HIS A 303 -26.81 -9.27 16.44
N GLN A 304 -27.01 -10.49 15.98
CA GLN A 304 -26.52 -11.66 16.69
C GLN A 304 -25.22 -12.12 16.03
N MET A 305 -24.11 -11.91 16.71
CA MET A 305 -22.87 -12.62 16.41
C MET A 305 -23.07 -14.12 16.63
N LYS A 306 -23.78 -14.77 15.71
CA LYS A 306 -23.76 -16.22 15.65
C LYS A 306 -22.34 -16.61 15.21
N PRO A 307 -21.68 -17.52 15.94
CA PRO A 307 -20.40 -18.03 15.51
C PRO A 307 -20.57 -18.48 14.06
N GLN A 308 -19.79 -17.91 13.15
CA GLN A 308 -19.83 -18.29 11.74
C GLN A 308 -19.44 -19.76 11.67
N LYS A 309 -20.41 -20.65 11.65
CA LYS A 309 -20.16 -22.06 11.30
C LYS A 309 -19.48 -22.03 9.94
N LYS A 310 -18.22 -22.46 9.89
CA LYS A 310 -17.50 -22.58 8.62
C LYS A 310 -18.38 -23.40 7.69
N LYS A 311 -18.92 -22.75 6.67
CA LYS A 311 -19.76 -23.44 5.69
C LYS A 311 -18.98 -24.61 5.13
N THR A 312 -19.60 -25.80 5.14
CA THR A 312 -19.02 -26.97 4.49
C THR A 312 -18.76 -26.68 3.02
N TYR A 313 -17.83 -27.37 2.43
CA TYR A 313 -17.44 -27.18 1.05
C TYR A 313 -18.62 -27.26 0.07
N MET A 314 -19.54 -28.18 0.29
CA MET A 314 -20.80 -28.35 -0.48
C MET A 314 -21.72 -27.13 -0.37
N ALA A 315 -21.79 -26.48 0.79
CA ALA A 315 -22.58 -25.26 0.99
C ALA A 315 -21.97 -24.00 0.33
N LYS A 316 -20.70 -24.07 -0.13
CA LYS A 316 -20.03 -23.01 -0.90
C LYS A 316 -20.20 -23.15 -2.41
N ARG A 317 -20.76 -24.25 -2.89
CA ARG A 317 -21.08 -24.42 -4.31
C ARG A 317 -22.09 -23.36 -4.73
N ALA A 318 -21.90 -22.80 -5.91
CA ALA A 318 -22.87 -21.90 -6.50
C ALA A 318 -24.18 -22.68 -6.72
N VAL A 319 -25.17 -22.42 -5.90
CA VAL A 319 -26.51 -22.97 -6.09
C VAL A 319 -27.13 -22.24 -7.28
N VAL A 320 -27.54 -22.97 -8.30
CA VAL A 320 -28.35 -22.42 -9.39
C VAL A 320 -29.72 -22.12 -8.79
N LEU A 321 -29.96 -20.83 -8.54
CA LEU A 321 -31.23 -20.38 -7.98
C LEU A 321 -32.36 -20.56 -9.01
N GLY A 322 -33.46 -21.15 -8.61
CA GLY A 322 -34.68 -21.21 -9.40
C GLY A 322 -35.22 -19.82 -9.72
N GLY A 323 -36.15 -19.73 -10.70
CA GLY A 323 -36.69 -18.44 -11.16
C GLY A 323 -37.28 -17.58 -10.04
N ASP A 324 -37.98 -18.19 -9.10
CA ASP A 324 -38.64 -17.48 -7.99
C ASP A 324 -37.68 -17.11 -6.88
N GLU A 325 -36.67 -17.92 -6.60
CA GLU A 325 -35.57 -17.56 -5.70
C GLU A 325 -34.72 -16.41 -6.25
N LYS A 326 -34.53 -16.34 -7.58
CA LYS A 326 -33.89 -15.20 -8.24
C LYS A 326 -34.69 -13.91 -8.05
N LYS A 327 -36.01 -13.97 -8.19
CA LYS A 327 -36.91 -12.84 -7.96
C LYS A 327 -36.85 -12.36 -6.50
N ALA A 328 -36.95 -13.30 -5.54
CA ALA A 328 -36.85 -13.01 -4.12
C ALA A 328 -35.48 -12.37 -3.75
N ARG A 329 -34.38 -12.91 -4.26
CA ARG A 329 -33.05 -12.37 -4.03
C ARG A 329 -32.86 -10.97 -4.65
N SER A 330 -33.39 -10.75 -5.86
CA SER A 330 -33.41 -9.44 -6.52
C SER A 330 -34.21 -8.43 -5.70
N PHE A 331 -35.34 -8.82 -5.14
CA PHE A 331 -36.15 -7.97 -4.29
C PHE A 331 -35.41 -7.59 -2.99
N ILE A 332 -34.81 -8.55 -2.31
CA ILE A 332 -33.99 -8.30 -1.10
C ILE A 332 -32.85 -7.35 -1.41
N GLN A 333 -32.20 -7.52 -2.55
CA GLN A 333 -31.11 -6.66 -2.97
C GLN A 333 -31.55 -5.21 -3.24
N LYS A 334 -32.77 -5.04 -3.82
CA LYS A 334 -33.39 -3.71 -3.99
C LYS A 334 -33.71 -3.05 -2.65
N VAL A 335 -34.25 -3.79 -1.70
CA VAL A 335 -34.55 -3.30 -0.34
C VAL A 335 -33.29 -2.87 0.39
N LEU A 336 -32.23 -3.65 0.31
CA LEU A 336 -30.93 -3.32 0.93
C LEU A 336 -30.28 -2.07 0.32
N THR A 337 -30.37 -1.88 -1.00
CA THR A 337 -29.83 -0.68 -1.67
C THR A 337 -30.60 0.57 -1.29
N ILE A 338 -31.92 0.50 -1.17
CA ILE A 338 -32.77 1.62 -0.72
C ILE A 338 -32.44 1.98 0.75
N SER A 339 -32.28 0.98 1.61
CA SER A 339 -31.90 1.20 3.01
C SER A 339 -30.55 1.89 3.13
N LYS A 340 -29.55 1.42 2.39
CA LYS A 340 -28.22 2.04 2.37
C LYS A 340 -28.24 3.49 1.86
N ALA A 341 -29.02 3.79 0.82
CA ALA A 341 -29.15 5.14 0.30
C ALA A 341 -29.81 6.09 1.32
N LYS A 342 -30.83 5.62 2.05
CA LYS A 342 -31.45 6.40 3.13
C LYS A 342 -30.49 6.65 4.31
N ASP A 343 -29.73 5.64 4.68
CA ASP A 343 -28.75 5.76 5.78
C ASP A 343 -27.62 6.73 5.41
N SER A 344 -27.18 6.74 4.15
CA SER A 344 -26.21 7.71 3.64
C SER A 344 -26.74 9.14 3.74
N LYS A 345 -27.94 9.41 3.19
CA LYS A 345 -28.57 10.73 3.31
C LYS A 345 -28.75 11.20 4.75
N ARG A 346 -29.15 10.28 5.64
CA ARG A 346 -29.32 10.60 7.05
C ARG A 346 -27.97 10.91 7.75
N LYS A 347 -26.91 10.22 7.35
CA LYS A 347 -25.54 10.50 7.85
C LYS A 347 -25.04 11.88 7.36
N GLU A 348 -25.29 12.21 6.09
CA GLU A 348 -24.93 13.50 5.52
C GLU A 348 -25.68 14.65 6.20
N GLN A 349 -26.99 14.50 6.41
CA GLN A 349 -27.79 15.49 7.15
C GLN A 349 -27.31 15.68 8.59
N LYS A 350 -27.00 14.59 9.30
CA LYS A 350 -26.42 14.68 10.63
C LYS A 350 -25.03 15.32 10.65
N ALA A 351 -24.23 15.06 9.63
CA ALA A 351 -22.90 15.64 9.50
C ALA A 351 -22.98 17.16 9.22
N SER A 352 -23.91 17.59 8.37
CA SER A 352 -24.14 19.03 8.12
C SER A 352 -24.65 19.76 9.36
N GLN A 353 -25.65 19.20 10.05
CA GLN A 353 -26.17 19.76 11.31
C GLN A 353 -25.06 19.85 12.39
N ARG A 354 -24.21 18.81 12.47
CA ARG A 354 -23.07 18.84 13.40
C ARG A 354 -22.05 19.92 13.03
N LYS A 355 -21.76 20.11 11.74
CA LYS A 355 -20.88 21.19 11.25
C LYS A 355 -21.45 22.57 11.59
N GLU A 356 -22.75 22.79 11.37
CA GLU A 356 -23.41 24.04 11.72
C GLU A 356 -23.40 24.32 13.22
N ARG A 357 -23.68 23.29 14.02
CA ARG A 357 -23.62 23.39 15.49
C ARG A 357 -22.22 23.74 15.96
N LEU A 358 -21.19 23.10 15.41
CA LEU A 358 -19.79 23.41 15.73
C LEU A 358 -19.41 24.83 15.32
N LYS A 359 -19.87 25.30 14.15
CA LYS A 359 -19.65 26.69 13.73
C LYS A 359 -20.32 27.72 14.69
N LYS A 360 -21.55 27.42 15.15
CA LYS A 360 -22.23 28.27 16.11
C LYS A 360 -21.50 28.30 17.46
N LEU A 361 -21.05 27.12 17.94
CA LEU A 361 -20.28 27.05 19.18
C LEU A 361 -18.94 27.79 19.08
N ALA A 362 -18.22 27.62 17.98
CA ALA A 362 -16.96 28.33 17.73
C ALA A 362 -17.16 29.86 17.75
N LYS A 363 -18.21 30.37 17.11
CA LYS A 363 -18.53 31.80 17.16
C LYS A 363 -18.84 32.29 18.60
N MET A 364 -19.63 31.52 19.32
CA MET A 364 -19.93 31.85 20.71
C MET A 364 -18.67 31.83 21.63
N GLU A 365 -17.77 30.88 21.40
CA GLU A 365 -16.50 30.82 22.12
C GLU A 365 -15.58 31.99 21.74
N GLU A 366 -15.53 32.39 20.49
CA GLU A 366 -14.78 33.57 20.02
C GLU A 366 -15.34 34.86 20.67
N GLU A 367 -16.66 35.06 20.65
CA GLU A 367 -17.31 36.20 21.29
C GLU A 367 -17.06 36.24 22.80
N LYS A 368 -17.17 35.07 23.45
CA LYS A 368 -16.85 34.94 24.86
C LYS A 368 -15.38 35.27 25.16
N SER A 369 -14.47 34.76 24.34
CA SER A 369 -13.04 35.04 24.45
C SER A 369 -12.73 36.52 24.23
N GLN A 370 -13.43 37.20 23.31
CA GLN A 370 -13.28 38.65 23.11
C GLN A 370 -13.77 39.42 24.30
N ARG A 371 -14.98 39.13 24.83
CA ARG A 371 -15.51 39.75 26.04
C ARG A 371 -14.62 39.53 27.24
N ASP A 372 -14.05 38.36 27.42
CA ASP A 372 -13.11 38.05 28.50
C ASP A 372 -11.79 38.81 28.35
N LYS A 373 -11.33 39.02 27.13
CA LYS A 373 -10.15 39.86 26.84
C LYS A 373 -10.42 41.33 27.11
N GLU A 374 -11.60 41.83 26.75
CA GLU A 374 -12.02 43.21 27.03
C GLU A 374 -12.13 43.44 28.53
N LYS A 375 -12.82 42.55 29.26
CA LYS A 375 -12.91 42.62 30.73
C LYS A 375 -11.53 42.57 31.39
N LYS A 376 -10.63 41.75 30.92
CA LYS A 376 -9.24 41.73 31.41
C LYS A 376 -8.51 43.01 31.10
N LYS A 377 -8.67 43.60 29.91
CA LYS A 377 -8.08 44.89 29.58
C LYS A 377 -8.63 46.01 30.49
N GLU A 378 -9.95 46.07 30.72
CA GLU A 378 -10.58 47.01 31.62
C GLU A 378 -10.10 46.83 33.06
N TYR A 379 -10.03 45.60 33.54
CA TYR A 379 -9.52 45.30 34.89
C TYR A 379 -8.06 45.75 35.07
N PHE A 380 -7.20 45.46 34.08
CA PHE A 380 -5.81 45.91 34.12
C PHE A 380 -5.65 47.42 33.90
N ALA A 381 -6.53 48.05 33.13
CA ALA A 381 -6.55 49.52 33.01
C ALA A 381 -6.96 50.22 34.31
N GLN A 382 -7.89 49.66 35.05
CA GLN A 382 -8.35 50.21 36.33
C GLN A 382 -7.40 49.88 37.48
N ASN A 383 -6.79 48.70 37.51
CA ASN A 383 -5.92 48.23 38.60
C ASN A 383 -4.43 48.34 38.31
N GLY A 384 -4.02 48.73 37.10
CA GLY A 384 -2.62 48.84 36.67
C GLY A 384 -1.85 50.04 37.23
N LYS A 385 -2.43 50.83 38.12
CA LYS A 385 -1.76 51.95 38.81
C LYS A 385 -1.50 51.71 40.31
N ARG A 386 -1.74 50.51 40.83
CA ARG A 386 -1.41 50.17 42.23
C ARG A 386 -0.67 48.85 42.27
N THR A 387 0.63 48.93 42.37
CA THR A 387 1.58 48.07 43.09
C THR A 387 2.92 48.02 42.40
N THR A 388 3.67 49.10 42.57
CA THR A 388 5.10 48.98 42.76
C THR A 388 5.35 49.23 44.21
N MET A 389 5.38 48.21 45.03
CA MET A 389 6.16 48.07 46.24
C MET A 389 5.74 46.84 47.04
N GLY A 390 6.69 45.95 47.21
CA GLY A 390 6.82 45.20 48.46
C GLY A 390 6.21 43.82 48.49
N GLY A 391 7.07 42.82 48.69
CA GLY A 391 6.75 41.68 49.54
C GLY A 391 6.67 40.34 48.86
N ASP A 392 7.69 39.55 49.09
CA ASP A 392 7.72 38.10 49.05
C ASP A 392 6.44 37.49 49.62
N ASP A 393 5.88 36.48 48.96
CA ASP A 393 5.65 35.18 49.58
C ASP A 393 5.06 34.14 48.63
N GLU A 394 5.45 32.94 48.95
CA GLU A 394 5.12 31.66 48.34
C GLU A 394 3.62 31.39 48.20
N SER A 395 3.22 30.83 47.06
CA SER A 395 2.38 29.63 46.94
C SER A 395 1.79 29.47 45.53
N ARG A 396 2.40 28.61 44.74
CA ARG A 396 1.78 28.12 43.49
C ARG A 396 0.98 26.84 43.78
N PRO A 397 -0.30 26.77 43.49
CA PRO A 397 -0.99 25.48 43.47
C PRO A 397 -0.74 24.73 42.20
N ARG A 398 -0.28 23.49 42.34
CA ARG A 398 -0.12 22.48 41.28
C ARG A 398 -1.46 22.20 40.60
N LYS A 399 -1.52 22.38 39.29
CA LYS A 399 -2.61 21.87 38.45
C LYS A 399 -2.49 20.38 38.26
N MET A 400 -3.41 19.63 38.83
CA MET A 400 -3.64 18.21 38.46
C MET A 400 -4.14 18.09 37.01
N ARG A 401 -3.50 17.23 36.26
CA ARG A 401 -3.98 16.71 34.96
C ARG A 401 -5.04 15.64 35.23
N ARG A 402 -6.17 15.77 34.59
CA ARG A 402 -7.05 14.67 34.20
C ARG A 402 -6.99 14.45 32.71
#